data_768a13dff822eeb3d13f6dafe890f2c0
#
_entry.id   768a13dff822eeb3d13f6dafe890f2c0
#
_cell.length_a   1.000
_cell.length_b   1.000
_cell.length_c   1.000
_cell.angle_alpha   90.00
_cell.angle_beta   90.00
_cell.angle_gamma   90.00
#
_symmetry.space_group_name_H-M   'P 1'
#
loop_
_entity.id
_entity.type
_entity.pdbx_description
1 polymer ?
#
loop_
_entity_poly.entity_id
_entity_poly.type
_entity_poly.pdbx_seq_one_letter_code
_entity_poly.pdbx_strand_id
1 'polypeptide(L)'
;MTIKLYLIRHGIAADREDYANDDDRPLTSKGRKRTTKVAKQLRDRGLHFDHILTSPLVRARETAAILQEVGLGEQLDEFPSLAPDGDINTWVNWLEQWRQNRNRENCLALVGHQPDLGNWAELLVWGEAQEKLVLKKAGVIGLNLKETGVPLGRSELFLLTSPKWLI
;
A
#
# COMPACT_ATOMS: atom_id res chain seq x y z
N MET A 1 -20.22 8.55 -0.33
CA MET A 1 -19.47 7.32 -0.02
C MET A 1 -17.99 7.62 0.03
N THR A 2 -17.26 7.05 0.96
CA THR A 2 -15.82 7.26 1.05
C THR A 2 -15.06 6.12 0.39
N ILE A 3 -13.84 6.40 -0.02
CA ILE A 3 -12.90 5.38 -0.45
C ILE A 3 -11.89 5.22 0.69
N LYS A 4 -11.74 4.00 1.19
CA LYS A 4 -10.70 3.69 2.15
C LYS A 4 -9.46 3.23 1.41
N LEU A 5 -8.35 3.86 1.72
CA LEU A 5 -7.06 3.57 1.09
C LEU A 5 -6.10 3.01 2.14
N TYR A 6 -5.53 1.87 1.85
CA TYR A 6 -4.50 1.26 2.69
C TYR A 6 -3.17 1.25 1.95
N LEU A 7 -2.17 1.90 2.52
CA LEU A 7 -0.80 1.89 2.02
C LEU A 7 -0.01 0.86 2.81
N ILE A 8 0.53 -0.14 2.14
CA ILE A 8 1.20 -1.26 2.78
C ILE A 8 2.63 -1.35 2.25
N ARG A 9 3.62 -1.19 3.14
CA ARG A 9 5.00 -1.34 2.76
C ARG A 9 5.35 -2.82 2.61
N HIS A 10 6.16 -3.16 1.61
CA HIS A 10 6.64 -4.53 1.45
C HIS A 10 7.27 -5.07 2.74
N GLY A 11 7.26 -6.38 2.90
CA GLY A 11 7.87 -7.07 4.04
C GLY A 11 9.39 -7.08 4.00
N ILE A 12 9.99 -7.77 4.98
CA ILE A 12 11.45 -7.91 5.08
C ILE A 12 12.00 -8.60 3.84
N ALA A 13 12.91 -7.93 3.14
CA ALA A 13 13.53 -8.41 1.92
C ALA A 13 15.00 -8.82 2.14
N ALA A 14 15.52 -9.61 1.20
CA ALA A 14 16.93 -9.99 1.18
C ALA A 14 17.84 -8.76 1.13
N ASP A 15 19.09 -8.93 1.57
CA ASP A 15 20.05 -7.83 1.62
C ASP A 15 20.43 -7.35 0.22
N ARG A 16 20.63 -6.03 0.08
CA ARG A 16 21.04 -5.42 -1.19
C ARG A 16 22.35 -5.98 -1.73
N GLU A 17 23.25 -6.31 -0.84
CA GLU A 17 24.59 -6.85 -1.18
C GLU A 17 24.53 -8.16 -1.95
N ASP A 18 23.48 -8.95 -1.74
CA ASP A 18 23.32 -10.26 -2.35
C ASP A 18 22.70 -10.22 -3.76
N TYR A 19 22.32 -9.03 -4.25
CA TYR A 19 21.64 -8.88 -5.53
C TYR A 19 22.28 -7.79 -6.38
N ALA A 20 22.54 -8.12 -7.63
CA ALA A 20 23.10 -7.17 -8.59
C ALA A 20 22.11 -6.04 -8.90
N ASN A 21 20.81 -6.36 -8.92
CA ASN A 21 19.74 -5.40 -9.15
C ASN A 21 18.83 -5.37 -7.93
N ASP A 22 18.69 -4.19 -7.31
CA ASP A 22 17.83 -3.97 -6.16
C ASP A 22 16.37 -4.39 -6.41
N ASP A 23 15.90 -4.24 -7.64
CA ASP A 23 14.53 -4.59 -8.04
C ASP A 23 14.23 -6.08 -7.89
N ASP A 24 15.25 -6.93 -7.93
CA ASP A 24 15.12 -8.38 -7.90
C ASP A 24 15.15 -8.97 -6.48
N ARG A 25 15.40 -8.17 -5.45
CA ARG A 25 15.43 -8.67 -4.06
C ARG A 25 14.08 -9.21 -3.62
N PRO A 26 13.99 -10.52 -3.29
CA PRO A 26 12.74 -11.10 -2.80
C PRO A 26 12.57 -10.88 -1.31
N LEU A 27 11.39 -11.22 -0.80
CA LEU A 27 11.18 -11.34 0.63
C LEU A 27 12.05 -12.47 1.20
N THR A 28 12.51 -12.30 2.43
CA THR A 28 13.13 -13.40 3.17
C THR A 28 12.05 -14.37 3.65
N SER A 29 12.44 -15.57 4.08
CA SER A 29 11.53 -16.52 4.72
C SER A 29 10.84 -15.88 5.93
N LYS A 30 11.61 -15.16 6.77
CA LYS A 30 11.08 -14.43 7.92
C LYS A 30 10.09 -13.34 7.47
N GLY A 31 10.43 -12.61 6.40
CA GLY A 31 9.57 -11.58 5.83
C GLY A 31 8.24 -12.15 5.34
N ARG A 32 8.26 -13.29 4.66
CA ARG A 32 7.04 -13.98 4.20
C ARG A 32 6.15 -14.37 5.36
N LYS A 33 6.71 -14.99 6.40
CA LYS A 33 5.96 -15.43 7.57
C LYS A 33 5.33 -14.24 8.31
N ARG A 34 6.10 -13.19 8.51
CA ARG A 34 5.62 -11.99 9.20
C ARG A 34 4.53 -11.27 8.40
N THR A 35 4.74 -11.11 7.11
CA THR A 35 3.75 -10.50 6.21
C THR A 35 2.46 -11.32 6.18
N THR A 36 2.57 -12.64 6.15
CA THR A 36 1.40 -13.53 6.20
C THR A 36 0.60 -13.34 7.49
N LYS A 37 1.27 -13.21 8.63
CA LYS A 37 0.60 -12.95 9.91
C LYS A 37 -0.12 -11.61 9.90
N VAL A 38 0.52 -10.56 9.39
CA VAL A 38 -0.11 -9.24 9.24
C VAL A 38 -1.34 -9.35 8.35
N ALA A 39 -1.21 -9.98 7.19
CA ALA A 39 -2.31 -10.13 6.23
C ALA A 39 -3.50 -10.86 6.86
N LYS A 40 -3.25 -11.94 7.59
CA LYS A 40 -4.30 -12.69 8.28
C LYS A 40 -4.99 -11.84 9.35
N GLN A 41 -4.26 -11.03 10.09
CA GLN A 41 -4.85 -10.11 11.07
C GLN A 41 -5.75 -9.07 10.41
N LEU A 42 -5.33 -8.51 9.28
CA LEU A 42 -6.16 -7.58 8.53
C LEU A 42 -7.45 -8.25 8.05
N ARG A 43 -7.33 -9.46 7.48
CA ARG A 43 -8.49 -10.24 7.05
C ARG A 43 -9.44 -10.54 8.22
N ASP A 44 -8.91 -10.96 9.36
CA ASP A 44 -9.71 -11.33 10.52
C ASP A 44 -10.42 -10.11 11.13
N ARG A 45 -9.95 -8.91 10.86
CA ARG A 45 -10.62 -7.65 11.20
C ARG A 45 -11.64 -7.20 10.17
N GLY A 46 -11.90 -8.03 9.18
CA GLY A 46 -12.94 -7.77 8.18
C GLY A 46 -12.50 -6.92 7.00
N LEU A 47 -11.20 -6.69 6.80
CA LEU A 47 -10.74 -5.97 5.62
C LEU A 47 -10.92 -6.82 4.37
N HIS A 48 -11.33 -6.15 3.30
CA HIS A 48 -11.36 -6.71 1.96
C HIS A 48 -11.06 -5.59 0.97
N PHE A 49 -10.10 -5.82 0.09
CA PHE A 49 -9.70 -4.84 -0.92
C PHE A 49 -10.39 -5.13 -2.25
N ASP A 50 -11.09 -4.14 -2.78
CA ASP A 50 -11.70 -4.25 -4.12
C ASP A 50 -10.62 -4.31 -5.20
N HIS A 51 -9.47 -3.68 -4.94
CA HIS A 51 -8.35 -3.70 -5.86
C HIS A 51 -7.04 -3.55 -5.08
N ILE A 52 -6.05 -4.35 -5.42
CA ILE A 52 -4.69 -4.26 -4.90
C ILE A 52 -3.79 -3.82 -6.04
N LEU A 53 -3.09 -2.71 -5.87
CA LEU A 53 -2.06 -2.25 -6.80
C LEU A 53 -0.70 -2.43 -6.14
N THR A 54 0.28 -2.89 -6.89
CA THR A 54 1.63 -3.12 -6.35
C THR A 54 2.72 -2.51 -7.21
N SER A 55 3.78 -2.06 -6.54
CA SER A 55 5.05 -1.80 -7.21
C SER A 55 5.51 -3.03 -7.99
N PRO A 56 6.15 -2.85 -9.15
CA PRO A 56 6.67 -3.98 -9.93
C PRO A 56 7.91 -4.66 -9.32
N LEU A 57 8.51 -4.09 -8.27
CA LEU A 57 9.67 -4.70 -7.63
C LEU A 57 9.30 -6.01 -6.94
N VAL A 58 10.18 -7.01 -7.00
CA VAL A 58 9.88 -8.37 -6.53
C VAL A 58 9.35 -8.40 -5.10
N ARG A 59 10.01 -7.72 -4.16
CA ARG A 59 9.60 -7.69 -2.74
C ARG A 59 8.19 -7.14 -2.53
N ALA A 60 7.77 -6.19 -3.35
CA ALA A 60 6.42 -5.64 -3.28
C ALA A 60 5.40 -6.57 -3.92
N ARG A 61 5.72 -7.13 -5.09
CA ARG A 61 4.84 -8.11 -5.75
C ARG A 61 4.59 -9.33 -4.86
N GLU A 62 5.62 -9.81 -4.18
CA GLU A 62 5.49 -10.95 -3.28
C GLU A 62 4.65 -10.60 -2.05
N THR A 63 4.80 -9.39 -1.51
CA THR A 63 3.93 -8.90 -0.43
C THR A 63 2.48 -8.85 -0.90
N ALA A 64 2.21 -8.27 -2.05
CA ALA A 64 0.86 -8.18 -2.62
C ALA A 64 0.25 -9.57 -2.89
N ALA A 65 1.06 -10.51 -3.39
CA ALA A 65 0.61 -11.88 -3.61
C ALA A 65 0.17 -12.55 -2.29
N ILE A 66 0.88 -12.29 -1.19
CA ILE A 66 0.49 -12.80 0.13
C ILE A 66 -0.87 -12.23 0.55
N LEU A 67 -1.10 -10.93 0.33
CA LEU A 67 -2.42 -10.32 0.63
C LEU A 67 -3.53 -11.04 -0.15
N GLN A 68 -3.30 -11.32 -1.42
CA GLN A 68 -4.25 -12.04 -2.27
C GLN A 68 -4.46 -13.47 -1.80
N GLU A 69 -3.39 -14.19 -1.51
CA GLU A 69 -3.45 -15.59 -1.08
C GLU A 69 -4.22 -15.79 0.22
N VAL A 70 -4.15 -14.85 1.16
CA VAL A 70 -4.90 -14.95 2.41
C VAL A 70 -6.36 -14.49 2.26
N GLY A 71 -6.78 -14.06 1.09
CA GLY A 71 -8.16 -13.71 0.80
C GLY A 71 -8.53 -12.25 1.04
N LEU A 72 -7.55 -11.34 1.06
CA LEU A 72 -7.82 -9.91 1.24
C LEU A 72 -8.36 -9.23 -0.02
N GLY A 73 -8.19 -9.82 -1.19
CA GLY A 73 -8.69 -9.28 -2.45
C GLY A 73 -8.37 -10.20 -3.61
N GLU A 74 -9.18 -10.13 -4.65
CA GLU A 74 -9.02 -10.99 -5.82
C GLU A 74 -8.29 -10.28 -6.96
N GLN A 75 -8.53 -8.98 -7.15
CA GLN A 75 -7.92 -8.21 -8.22
C GLN A 75 -6.59 -7.62 -7.77
N LEU A 76 -5.53 -7.97 -8.47
CA LEU A 76 -4.16 -7.54 -8.19
C LEU A 76 -3.48 -7.18 -9.50
N ASP A 77 -2.99 -5.94 -9.60
CA ASP A 77 -2.27 -5.45 -10.76
C ASP A 77 -1.00 -4.70 -10.36
N GLU A 78 0.01 -4.75 -11.21
CA GLU A 78 1.20 -3.92 -11.06
C GLU A 78 0.87 -2.47 -11.45
N PHE A 79 1.45 -1.53 -10.72
CA PHE A 79 1.32 -0.11 -10.99
C PHE A 79 2.70 0.54 -10.95
N PRO A 80 3.30 0.86 -12.11
CA PRO A 80 4.70 1.31 -12.20
C PRO A 80 5.05 2.51 -11.32
N SER A 81 4.11 3.44 -11.10
CA SER A 81 4.36 4.62 -10.26
C SER A 81 4.49 4.30 -8.77
N LEU A 82 4.24 3.05 -8.36
CA LEU A 82 4.52 2.60 -6.99
C LEU A 82 5.96 2.14 -6.81
N ALA A 83 6.75 2.05 -7.88
CA ALA A 83 8.19 1.85 -7.77
C ALA A 83 8.83 3.06 -7.10
N PRO A 84 10.07 2.92 -6.54
CA PRO A 84 10.76 4.04 -5.91
C PRO A 84 10.78 5.28 -6.81
N ASP A 85 10.54 6.45 -6.21
CA ASP A 85 10.50 7.76 -6.86
C ASP A 85 9.34 7.98 -7.84
N GLY A 86 8.30 7.15 -7.76
CA GLY A 86 7.11 7.30 -8.60
C GLY A 86 6.27 8.53 -8.26
N ASP A 87 5.52 9.02 -9.25
CA ASP A 87 4.70 10.21 -9.12
C ASP A 87 3.28 9.85 -8.66
N ILE A 88 2.86 10.42 -7.53
CA ILE A 88 1.50 10.24 -7.00
C ILE A 88 0.42 10.70 -7.98
N ASN A 89 0.72 11.71 -8.81
CA ASN A 89 -0.27 12.24 -9.74
C ASN A 89 -0.72 11.19 -10.78
N THR A 90 0.16 10.28 -11.16
CA THR A 90 -0.21 9.17 -12.05
C THR A 90 -1.28 8.29 -11.37
N TRP A 91 -1.13 8.02 -10.07
CA TRP A 91 -2.11 7.25 -9.31
C TRP A 91 -3.40 8.04 -9.11
N VAL A 92 -3.32 9.35 -8.84
CA VAL A 92 -4.52 10.22 -8.70
C VAL A 92 -5.36 10.18 -9.97
N ASN A 93 -4.71 10.24 -11.14
CA ASN A 93 -5.40 10.12 -12.43
C ASN A 93 -6.06 8.74 -12.60
N TRP A 94 -5.37 7.69 -12.21
CA TRP A 94 -5.93 6.34 -12.23
C TRP A 94 -7.14 6.23 -11.31
N LEU A 95 -7.04 6.78 -10.10
CA LEU A 95 -8.13 6.78 -9.12
C LEU A 95 -9.39 7.44 -9.68
N GLU A 96 -9.23 8.57 -10.35
CA GLU A 96 -10.35 9.31 -10.96
C GLU A 96 -11.10 8.44 -11.97
N GLN A 97 -10.39 7.70 -12.80
CA GLN A 97 -11.00 6.77 -13.76
C GLN A 97 -11.66 5.58 -13.05
N TRP A 98 -10.96 5.02 -12.07
CA TRP A 98 -11.41 3.82 -11.36
C TRP A 98 -12.72 4.06 -10.60
N ARG A 99 -12.88 5.20 -9.96
CA ARG A 99 -14.05 5.49 -9.13
C ARG A 99 -15.30 5.95 -9.90
N GLN A 100 -15.18 6.31 -11.17
CA GLN A 100 -16.28 6.86 -11.95
C GLN A 100 -17.52 5.98 -12.02
N ASN A 101 -17.34 4.67 -12.07
CA ASN A 101 -18.44 3.71 -12.23
C ASN A 101 -18.78 2.97 -10.93
N ARG A 102 -18.37 3.52 -9.80
CA ARG A 102 -18.58 2.88 -8.50
C ARG A 102 -19.56 3.69 -7.66
N ASN A 103 -20.53 2.98 -7.09
CA ASN A 103 -21.64 3.59 -6.34
C ASN A 103 -21.75 3.03 -4.92
N ARG A 104 -20.67 2.47 -4.37
CA ARG A 104 -20.61 1.92 -3.02
C ARG A 104 -19.29 2.29 -2.37
N GLU A 105 -19.18 2.06 -1.06
CA GLU A 105 -17.90 2.19 -0.39
C GLU A 105 -16.89 1.23 -1.04
N ASN A 106 -15.70 1.74 -1.27
CA ASN A 106 -14.63 1.00 -1.90
C ASN A 106 -13.38 1.03 -1.02
N CYS A 107 -12.61 -0.03 -1.15
CA CYS A 107 -11.38 -0.21 -0.40
C CYS A 107 -10.24 -0.56 -1.35
N LEU A 108 -9.19 0.22 -1.31
CA LEU A 108 -8.00 0.04 -2.14
C LEU A 108 -6.78 -0.27 -1.28
N ALA A 109 -5.89 -1.10 -1.79
CA ALA A 109 -4.57 -1.29 -1.22
C ALA A 109 -3.50 -0.93 -2.24
N LEU A 110 -2.50 -0.16 -1.80
CA LEU A 110 -1.30 0.13 -2.57
C LEU A 110 -0.10 -0.48 -1.84
N VAL A 111 0.63 -1.32 -2.51
CA VAL A 111 1.83 -1.98 -1.95
C VAL A 111 3.07 -1.36 -2.56
N GLY A 112 3.95 -0.86 -1.72
CA GLY A 112 5.13 -0.15 -2.19
C GLY A 112 6.22 -0.01 -1.14
N HIS A 113 6.87 1.14 -1.16
CA HIS A 113 8.14 1.39 -0.51
C HIS A 113 8.11 2.61 0.40
N GLN A 114 9.03 2.67 1.35
CA GLN A 114 9.33 3.86 2.13
C GLN A 114 10.62 4.49 1.55
N PRO A 115 10.75 5.82 1.42
CA PRO A 115 9.87 6.85 2.02
C PRO A 115 8.61 7.21 1.20
N ASP A 116 8.45 6.67 0.01
CA ASP A 116 7.41 7.11 -0.92
C ASP A 116 6.00 6.99 -0.36
N LEU A 117 5.63 5.84 0.24
CA LEU A 117 4.27 5.67 0.77
C LEU A 117 3.98 6.62 1.93
N GLY A 118 4.96 6.85 2.82
CA GLY A 118 4.83 7.86 3.87
C GLY A 118 4.62 9.25 3.29
N ASN A 119 5.38 9.60 2.26
CA ASN A 119 5.25 10.87 1.57
C ASN A 119 3.90 10.99 0.83
N TRP A 120 3.44 9.92 0.21
CA TRP A 120 2.12 9.90 -0.42
C TRP A 120 1.01 10.14 0.60
N ALA A 121 1.11 9.51 1.78
CA ALA A 121 0.15 9.76 2.86
C ALA A 121 0.15 11.23 3.28
N GLU A 122 1.33 11.83 3.43
CA GLU A 122 1.46 13.25 3.79
C GLU A 122 0.88 14.16 2.71
N LEU A 123 1.15 13.87 1.43
CA LEU A 123 0.57 14.61 0.31
C LEU A 123 -0.96 14.52 0.32
N LEU A 124 -1.51 13.36 0.62
CA LEU A 124 -2.96 13.16 0.67
C LEU A 124 -3.60 13.89 1.85
N VAL A 125 -2.95 13.91 3.01
CA VAL A 125 -3.50 14.56 4.21
C VAL A 125 -3.27 16.07 4.19
N TRP A 126 -2.03 16.51 3.96
CA TRP A 126 -1.63 17.91 4.11
C TRP A 126 -1.36 18.64 2.81
N GLY A 127 -1.23 17.94 1.70
CA GLY A 127 -0.90 18.54 0.42
C GLY A 127 0.61 18.74 0.18
N GLU A 128 1.43 18.43 1.18
CA GLU A 128 2.90 18.50 1.07
C GLU A 128 3.54 17.39 1.87
N ALA A 129 4.72 16.93 1.44
CA ALA A 129 5.47 15.88 2.08
C ALA A 129 6.68 16.45 2.83
N GLN A 130 6.88 16.01 4.07
CA GLN A 130 7.99 16.46 4.92
C GLN A 130 8.73 15.27 5.57
N GLU A 131 8.50 14.06 5.08
CA GLU A 131 9.12 12.82 5.55
C GLU A 131 8.94 12.59 7.07
N LYS A 132 7.73 12.85 7.57
CA LYS A 132 7.38 12.68 8.99
C LYS A 132 6.64 11.37 9.26
N LEU A 133 5.86 10.88 8.30
CA LEU A 133 5.17 9.60 8.45
C LEU A 133 6.07 8.45 7.98
N VAL A 134 6.54 7.68 8.95
CA VAL A 134 7.45 6.57 8.68
C VAL A 134 6.69 5.25 8.74
N LEU A 135 6.64 4.56 7.61
CA LEU A 135 5.96 3.27 7.49
C LEU A 135 6.99 2.14 7.60
N LYS A 136 6.82 1.28 8.59
CA LYS A 136 7.69 0.13 8.81
C LYS A 136 7.40 -0.99 7.80
N LYS A 137 8.36 -1.89 7.59
CA LYS A 137 8.18 -3.06 6.70
C LYS A 137 6.95 -3.86 7.14
N ALA A 138 6.09 -4.19 6.17
CA ALA A 138 4.78 -4.80 6.39
C ALA A 138 3.84 -3.98 7.30
N GLY A 139 4.15 -2.72 7.52
CA GLY A 139 3.27 -1.79 8.22
C GLY A 139 2.17 -1.27 7.31
N VAL A 140 1.19 -0.60 7.92
CA VAL A 140 -0.03 -0.17 7.23
C VAL A 140 -0.38 1.27 7.60
N ILE A 141 -0.70 2.07 6.59
CA ILE A 141 -1.34 3.38 6.76
C ILE A 141 -2.74 3.26 6.19
N GLY A 142 -3.73 3.76 6.92
CA GLY A 142 -5.12 3.83 6.47
C GLY A 142 -5.58 5.27 6.33
N LEU A 143 -6.23 5.57 5.21
CA LEU A 143 -6.71 6.91 4.87
C LEU A 143 -8.15 6.85 4.37
N ASN A 144 -8.94 7.86 4.74
CA ASN A 144 -10.25 8.09 4.13
C ASN A 144 -10.10 9.16 3.06
N LEU A 145 -10.49 8.84 1.83
CA LEU A 145 -10.47 9.77 0.71
C LEU A 145 -11.85 10.35 0.48
N LYS A 146 -11.92 11.60 0.02
CA LYS A 146 -13.19 12.21 -0.39
C LYS A 146 -13.76 11.51 -1.63
N GLU A 147 -15.07 11.49 -1.75
CA GLU A 147 -15.77 10.87 -2.88
C GLU A 147 -15.44 11.49 -4.22
N THR A 148 -15.23 12.79 -4.24
CA THR A 148 -15.04 13.56 -5.46
C THR A 148 -13.91 14.56 -5.29
N GLY A 149 -13.35 14.96 -6.42
CA GLY A 149 -12.27 15.93 -6.45
C GLY A 149 -10.91 15.32 -6.19
N VAL A 150 -9.89 16.15 -6.28
CA VAL A 150 -8.50 15.73 -6.07
C VAL A 150 -8.31 15.38 -4.59
N PRO A 151 -7.77 14.21 -4.26
CA PRO A 151 -7.62 13.79 -2.86
C PRO A 151 -6.47 14.47 -2.11
N LEU A 152 -5.56 15.13 -2.82
CA LEU A 152 -4.39 15.78 -2.22
C LEU A 152 -4.80 16.91 -1.26
N GLY A 153 -4.29 16.86 -0.04
CA GLY A 153 -4.58 17.83 1.00
C GLY A 153 -6.00 17.76 1.57
N ARG A 154 -6.77 16.75 1.20
CA ARG A 154 -8.19 16.62 1.59
C ARG A 154 -8.54 15.29 2.24
N SER A 155 -7.55 14.42 2.44
CA SER A 155 -7.76 13.08 2.98
C SER A 155 -7.51 13.05 4.49
N GLU A 156 -8.08 12.06 5.17
CA GLU A 156 -7.97 11.90 6.61
C GLU A 156 -7.19 10.65 6.96
N LEU A 157 -6.20 10.78 7.82
CA LEU A 157 -5.45 9.65 8.36
C LEU A 157 -6.24 9.01 9.52
N PHE A 158 -6.54 7.72 9.44
CA PHE A 158 -7.18 7.02 10.56
C PHE A 158 -6.31 5.91 11.15
N LEU A 159 -5.26 5.50 10.47
CA LEU A 159 -4.41 4.40 10.92
C LEU A 159 -2.97 4.59 10.46
N LEU A 160 -2.04 4.41 11.39
CA LEU A 160 -0.62 4.22 11.09
C LEU A 160 -0.10 3.20 12.09
N THR A 161 0.27 2.02 11.60
CA THR A 161 0.69 0.93 12.49
C THR A 161 1.83 0.11 11.91
N SER A 162 2.61 -0.50 12.78
CA SER A 162 3.64 -1.45 12.42
C SER A 162 3.18 -2.88 12.75
N PRO A 163 3.84 -3.92 12.17
CA PRO A 163 3.45 -5.30 12.46
C PRO A 163 3.39 -5.65 13.93
N LYS A 164 4.29 -5.12 14.75
CA LYS A 164 4.33 -5.46 16.17
C LYS A 164 3.05 -5.10 16.93
N TRP A 165 2.24 -4.18 16.42
CA TRP A 165 0.95 -3.81 17.01
C TRP A 165 -0.21 -4.63 16.46
N LEU A 166 0.03 -5.40 15.39
CA LEU A 166 -1.00 -6.22 14.74
C LEU A 166 -0.89 -7.70 15.09
N ILE A 167 0.34 -8.18 15.33
CA ILE A 167 0.61 -9.61 15.50
C ILE A 167 1.28 -9.94 16.84
#